data_8c703f206f68fc9a204916744263a780
#
_entry.id   8c703f206f68fc9a204916744263a780
#
_cell.length_a   1.000
_cell.length_b   1.000
_cell.length_c   1.000
_cell.angle_alpha   90.00
_cell.angle_beta   90.00
_cell.angle_gamma   90.00
#
_symmetry.space_group_name_H-M   'P 1'
#
loop_
_entity.id
_entity.type
_entity.pdbx_description
1 polymer ?
#
loop_
_entity_poly.entity_id
_entity_poly.type
_entity_poly.pdbx_seq_one_letter_code
_entity_poly.pdbx_strand_id
1 'polypeptide(L)'
;MGKDRQGRGIKKGRCVASDFSVMAGIASLFWHVLFPVACPICGRAGSTGCLGCIKGVLSPSGPVCIECLNCYPCDRHTLAFPHYFGATHKGPARQLIHLLKYGHHGALGISMGRALAACLSFPLPDALVPIPLHNESPRFFNQSEKIAQGLSLELGVPVMNCLSWNVRIHPRALTKSYARSKLPEGAFKLDECRLKAGIRTVMICDDVCTTGATILGAAKTLAKGGLQVLGSASFTLAKGKK
;
A
#
# COMPACT_ATOMS: atom_id res chain seq x y z
N MET A 1 -12.85 -70.54 26.12
CA MET A 1 -13.42 -69.43 26.85
C MET A 1 -12.85 -68.17 26.21
N GLY A 2 -13.37 -67.50 25.27
CA GLY A 2 -14.66 -66.87 25.11
C GLY A 2 -14.53 -65.40 25.44
N LYS A 3 -14.53 -64.51 24.49
CA LYS A 3 -15.34 -63.32 24.53
C LYS A 3 -15.09 -62.42 23.32
N ASP A 4 -16.10 -62.38 22.49
CA ASP A 4 -16.33 -61.40 21.45
C ASP A 4 -16.23 -59.96 21.97
N ARG A 5 -15.66 -59.04 21.13
CA ARG A 5 -15.95 -57.62 21.23
C ARG A 5 -16.33 -57.07 19.84
N GLN A 6 -17.60 -56.81 19.74
CA GLN A 6 -18.30 -56.17 18.64
C GLN A 6 -17.64 -54.87 18.20
N GLY A 7 -17.46 -54.75 16.88
CA GLY A 7 -17.10 -53.49 16.22
C GLY A 7 -18.27 -52.49 16.28
N ARG A 8 -18.01 -51.27 16.77
CA ARG A 8 -18.92 -50.15 16.61
C ARG A 8 -18.60 -49.43 15.29
N GLY A 9 -19.57 -49.53 14.36
CA GLY A 9 -19.52 -48.85 13.08
C GLY A 9 -19.53 -47.33 13.27
N ILE A 10 -18.51 -46.68 12.72
CA ILE A 10 -18.43 -45.23 12.60
C ILE A 10 -19.36 -44.83 11.44
N LYS A 11 -20.48 -44.22 11.76
CA LYS A 11 -21.36 -43.56 10.77
C LYS A 11 -20.60 -42.41 10.14
N LYS A 12 -20.28 -42.53 8.86
CA LYS A 12 -19.82 -41.43 8.01
C LYS A 12 -20.92 -40.37 7.96
N GLY A 13 -20.78 -39.30 8.72
CA GLY A 13 -21.57 -38.09 8.56
C GLY A 13 -21.33 -37.52 7.16
N ARG A 14 -22.41 -37.48 6.34
CA ARG A 14 -22.42 -36.66 5.10
C ARG A 14 -22.19 -35.22 5.50
N CYS A 15 -21.07 -34.64 5.12
CA CYS A 15 -20.94 -33.21 5.04
C CYS A 15 -21.94 -32.70 4.00
N VAL A 16 -23.00 -32.10 4.46
CA VAL A 16 -23.89 -31.26 3.65
C VAL A 16 -23.05 -30.02 3.38
N ALA A 17 -22.35 -29.99 2.25
CA ALA A 17 -21.73 -28.75 1.74
C ALA A 17 -22.91 -27.79 1.49
N SER A 18 -22.96 -26.78 2.28
CA SER A 18 -24.07 -25.85 2.38
C SER A 18 -24.28 -25.08 1.07
N ASP A 19 -25.50 -25.09 0.57
CA ASP A 19 -26.04 -24.21 -0.50
C ASP A 19 -25.88 -22.70 -0.22
N PHE A 20 -25.35 -22.35 0.94
CA PHE A 20 -25.08 -20.97 1.36
C PHE A 20 -24.03 -20.25 0.48
N SER A 21 -23.07 -20.96 -0.08
CA SER A 21 -22.02 -20.35 -0.92
C SER A 21 -22.54 -19.94 -2.30
N VAL A 22 -23.46 -20.68 -2.86
CA VAL A 22 -24.07 -20.40 -4.17
C VAL A 22 -25.06 -19.24 -4.07
N MET A 23 -25.88 -19.21 -3.03
CA MET A 23 -26.82 -18.11 -2.79
C MET A 23 -26.10 -16.76 -2.50
N ALA A 24 -25.01 -16.80 -1.75
CA ALA A 24 -24.17 -15.61 -1.53
C ALA A 24 -23.53 -15.09 -2.84
N GLY A 25 -23.13 -15.99 -3.74
CA GLY A 25 -22.61 -15.64 -5.07
C GLY A 25 -23.66 -15.00 -5.96
N ILE A 26 -24.88 -15.54 -5.99
CA ILE A 26 -26.01 -14.99 -6.79
C ILE A 26 -26.45 -13.63 -6.25
N ALA A 27 -26.58 -13.49 -4.93
CA ALA A 27 -26.89 -12.21 -4.31
C ALA A 27 -25.82 -11.14 -4.59
N SER A 28 -24.55 -11.50 -4.52
CA SER A 28 -23.43 -10.61 -4.87
C SER A 28 -23.48 -10.20 -6.35
N LEU A 29 -23.79 -11.14 -7.25
CA LEU A 29 -23.92 -10.85 -8.68
C LEU A 29 -25.11 -9.91 -8.95
N PHE A 30 -26.24 -10.11 -8.28
CA PHE A 30 -27.43 -9.28 -8.38
C PHE A 30 -27.17 -7.84 -7.91
N TRP A 31 -26.44 -7.68 -6.78
CA TRP A 31 -26.01 -6.37 -6.31
C TRP A 31 -25.03 -5.69 -7.27
N HIS A 32 -24.12 -6.42 -7.90
CA HIS A 32 -23.21 -5.87 -8.89
C HIS A 32 -23.90 -5.44 -10.20
N VAL A 33 -25.02 -6.08 -10.54
CA VAL A 33 -25.86 -5.68 -11.70
C VAL A 33 -26.70 -4.45 -11.40
N LEU A 34 -27.28 -4.37 -10.20
CA LEU A 34 -28.13 -3.22 -9.79
C LEU A 34 -27.31 -1.99 -9.38
N PHE A 35 -26.14 -2.21 -8.79
CA PHE A 35 -25.24 -1.15 -8.34
C PHE A 35 -23.83 -1.40 -8.86
N PRO A 36 -23.62 -1.29 -10.19
CA PRO A 36 -22.31 -1.55 -10.75
C PRO A 36 -21.29 -0.55 -10.18
N VAL A 37 -20.17 -1.10 -9.72
CA VAL A 37 -19.03 -0.25 -9.35
C VAL A 37 -18.66 0.58 -10.57
N ALA A 38 -18.59 1.89 -10.43
CA ALA A 38 -18.30 2.81 -11.52
C ALA A 38 -16.98 3.54 -11.29
N CYS A 39 -16.29 3.86 -12.39
CA CYS A 39 -15.09 4.68 -12.33
C CYS A 39 -15.43 6.08 -11.78
N PRO A 40 -14.74 6.55 -10.71
CA PRO A 40 -15.06 7.82 -10.06
C PRO A 40 -14.73 9.04 -10.93
N ILE A 41 -14.07 8.84 -12.08
CA ILE A 41 -13.65 9.91 -12.98
C ILE A 41 -14.62 10.03 -14.19
N CYS A 42 -14.90 8.90 -14.87
CA CYS A 42 -15.69 8.90 -16.10
C CYS A 42 -17.06 8.21 -15.97
N GLY A 43 -17.42 7.69 -14.80
CA GLY A 43 -18.70 7.00 -14.57
C GLY A 43 -18.86 5.63 -15.23
N ARG A 44 -17.86 5.12 -15.97
CA ARG A 44 -17.95 3.81 -16.66
C ARG A 44 -18.15 2.70 -15.63
N ALA A 45 -19.22 1.92 -15.81
CA ALA A 45 -19.53 0.77 -14.98
C ALA A 45 -18.50 -0.35 -15.14
N GLY A 46 -18.37 -1.19 -14.10
CA GLY A 46 -17.49 -2.36 -14.09
C GLY A 46 -16.01 -2.08 -13.73
N SER A 47 -15.68 -0.84 -13.33
CA SER A 47 -14.32 -0.48 -12.94
C SER A 47 -14.32 0.44 -11.73
N THR A 48 -13.53 0.11 -10.70
CA THR A 48 -13.27 0.99 -9.55
C THR A 48 -12.36 2.17 -9.91
N GLY A 49 -11.79 2.18 -11.12
CA GLY A 49 -10.91 3.22 -11.64
C GLY A 49 -10.28 2.76 -12.94
N CYS A 50 -10.72 3.33 -14.06
CA CYS A 50 -10.16 3.04 -15.38
C CYS A 50 -8.70 3.48 -15.41
N LEU A 51 -7.80 2.63 -15.90
CA LEU A 51 -6.37 2.92 -15.98
C LEU A 51 -6.09 4.21 -16.77
N GLY A 52 -6.78 4.42 -17.90
CA GLY A 52 -6.65 5.65 -18.70
C GLY A 52 -7.10 6.90 -17.94
N CYS A 53 -8.22 6.83 -17.19
CA CYS A 53 -8.68 7.94 -16.36
C CYS A 53 -7.71 8.28 -15.24
N ILE A 54 -7.15 7.26 -14.56
CA ILE A 54 -6.16 7.48 -13.48
C ILE A 54 -4.87 8.04 -14.06
N LYS A 55 -4.39 7.52 -15.22
CA LYS A 55 -3.22 8.09 -15.92
C LYS A 55 -3.43 9.56 -16.28
N GLY A 56 -4.64 9.93 -16.73
CA GLY A 56 -4.97 11.33 -17.03
C GLY A 56 -4.98 12.28 -15.83
N VAL A 57 -5.04 11.74 -14.59
CA VAL A 57 -4.90 12.52 -13.36
C VAL A 57 -3.43 12.69 -12.95
N LEU A 58 -2.55 11.81 -13.43
CA LEU A 58 -1.13 11.87 -13.10
C LEU A 58 -0.45 12.97 -13.91
N SER A 59 0.38 13.73 -13.23
CA SER A 59 1.26 14.75 -13.81
C SER A 59 2.61 14.66 -13.10
N PRO A 60 3.38 13.58 -13.35
CA PRO A 60 4.65 13.38 -12.69
C PRO A 60 5.59 14.53 -13.06
N SER A 61 6.19 15.13 -12.06
CA SER A 61 7.38 15.95 -12.19
C SER A 61 8.58 15.12 -11.75
N GLY A 62 9.79 15.48 -12.13
CA GLY A 62 10.99 14.75 -11.75
C GLY A 62 11.05 14.43 -10.24
N PRO A 63 11.93 13.51 -9.81
CA PRO A 63 12.04 13.12 -8.42
C PRO A 63 12.42 14.31 -7.53
N VAL A 64 11.97 14.23 -6.27
CA VAL A 64 12.33 15.19 -5.23
C VAL A 64 13.20 14.55 -4.16
N CYS A 65 14.01 15.33 -3.47
CA CYS A 65 14.73 14.90 -2.30
C CYS A 65 13.75 14.58 -1.17
N ILE A 66 13.81 13.38 -0.59
CA ILE A 66 12.86 12.97 0.45
C ILE A 66 12.94 13.82 1.73
N GLU A 67 14.08 14.45 2.00
CA GLU A 67 14.27 15.24 3.22
C GLU A 67 13.71 16.66 3.11
N CYS A 68 13.87 17.33 1.96
CA CYS A 68 13.43 18.71 1.79
C CYS A 68 12.32 18.91 0.75
N LEU A 69 11.96 17.87 0.01
CA LEU A 69 10.96 17.87 -1.06
C LEU A 69 11.24 18.88 -2.19
N ASN A 70 12.48 19.32 -2.34
CA ASN A 70 12.97 20.07 -3.50
C ASN A 70 13.50 19.10 -4.57
N CYS A 71 13.92 19.61 -5.72
CA CYS A 71 14.44 18.79 -6.80
C CYS A 71 15.55 17.84 -6.34
N TYR A 72 15.57 16.65 -6.90
CA TYR A 72 16.63 15.67 -6.70
C TYR A 72 17.45 15.55 -8.01
N PRO A 73 18.81 15.44 -7.97
CA PRO A 73 19.66 15.40 -6.78
C PRO A 73 19.66 16.70 -5.97
N CYS A 74 20.03 16.62 -4.69
CA CYS A 74 19.96 17.73 -3.75
C CYS A 74 21.33 17.99 -3.11
N ASP A 75 21.85 19.19 -3.31
CA ASP A 75 23.18 19.58 -2.81
C ASP A 75 23.26 19.66 -1.26
N ARG A 76 22.10 19.84 -0.60
CA ARG A 76 22.04 19.94 0.88
C ARG A 76 22.00 18.60 1.59
N HIS A 77 21.55 17.54 0.89
CA HIS A 77 21.25 16.23 1.49
C HIS A 77 21.87 15.13 0.62
N THR A 78 23.18 14.98 0.72
CA THR A 78 23.97 14.06 -0.12
C THR A 78 23.65 12.57 0.12
N LEU A 79 23.13 12.24 1.29
CA LEU A 79 22.71 10.86 1.65
C LEU A 79 21.21 10.61 1.46
N ALA A 80 20.45 11.63 1.02
CA ALA A 80 19.05 11.47 0.74
C ALA A 80 18.82 10.69 -0.56
N PHE A 81 17.75 9.93 -0.60
CA PHE A 81 17.32 9.22 -1.80
C PHE A 81 16.16 9.95 -2.50
N PRO A 82 15.91 9.64 -3.79
CA PRO A 82 14.83 10.25 -4.56
C PRO A 82 13.45 9.76 -4.07
N HIS A 83 12.50 10.69 -4.07
CA HIS A 83 11.09 10.38 -3.92
C HIS A 83 10.35 10.69 -5.22
N TYR A 84 9.69 9.68 -5.77
CA TYR A 84 8.88 9.74 -6.98
C TYR A 84 7.41 9.90 -6.62
N PHE A 85 6.66 10.70 -7.38
CA PHE A 85 5.23 10.87 -7.12
C PHE A 85 4.46 11.08 -8.43
N GLY A 86 3.22 10.59 -8.45
CA GLY A 86 2.38 10.65 -9.62
C GLY A 86 1.73 12.01 -9.86
N ALA A 87 1.33 12.71 -8.79
CA ALA A 87 0.67 14.01 -8.88
C ALA A 87 0.82 14.83 -7.60
N THR A 88 0.54 16.14 -7.67
CA THR A 88 0.35 16.95 -6.46
C THR A 88 -0.95 16.55 -5.75
N HIS A 89 -0.98 16.59 -4.41
CA HIS A 89 -2.17 16.22 -3.61
C HIS A 89 -3.26 17.29 -3.67
N LYS A 90 -3.85 17.49 -4.86
CA LYS A 90 -4.90 18.49 -5.15
C LYS A 90 -5.92 17.91 -6.13
N GLY A 91 -7.09 18.55 -6.26
CA GLY A 91 -8.10 18.23 -7.27
C GLY A 91 -8.44 16.73 -7.36
N PRO A 92 -8.52 16.15 -8.56
CA PRO A 92 -8.90 14.77 -8.79
C PRO A 92 -7.93 13.75 -8.11
N ALA A 93 -6.63 14.03 -8.05
CA ALA A 93 -5.67 13.16 -7.38
C ALA A 93 -5.96 13.03 -5.88
N ARG A 94 -6.32 14.14 -5.21
CA ARG A 94 -6.75 14.12 -3.81
C ARG A 94 -8.06 13.35 -3.63
N GLN A 95 -9.01 13.50 -4.56
CA GLN A 95 -10.28 12.78 -4.53
C GLN A 95 -10.08 11.26 -4.63
N LEU A 96 -9.20 10.79 -5.53
CA LEU A 96 -8.85 9.37 -5.63
C LEU A 96 -8.26 8.83 -4.33
N ILE A 97 -7.35 9.56 -3.70
CA ILE A 97 -6.81 9.19 -2.38
C ILE A 97 -7.91 9.13 -1.32
N HIS A 98 -8.83 10.07 -1.32
CA HIS A 98 -9.95 10.07 -0.37
C HIS A 98 -10.85 8.85 -0.58
N LEU A 99 -11.21 8.53 -1.82
CA LEU A 99 -11.98 7.33 -2.16
C LEU A 99 -11.23 6.05 -1.77
N LEU A 100 -9.92 5.98 -1.99
CA LEU A 100 -9.11 4.85 -1.57
C LEU A 100 -9.10 4.67 -0.04
N LYS A 101 -9.08 5.77 0.71
CA LYS A 101 -9.03 5.74 2.19
C LYS A 101 -10.36 5.40 2.84
N TYR A 102 -11.47 5.83 2.26
CA TYR A 102 -12.79 5.80 2.90
C TYR A 102 -13.88 5.09 2.08
N GLY A 103 -13.63 4.80 0.81
CA GLY A 103 -14.61 4.18 -0.10
C GLY A 103 -14.58 2.65 -0.13
N HIS A 104 -13.77 1.99 0.70
CA HIS A 104 -13.63 0.53 0.76
C HIS A 104 -13.22 -0.16 -0.57
N HIS A 105 -12.69 0.60 -1.53
CA HIS A 105 -12.33 0.11 -2.86
C HIS A 105 -10.84 -0.23 -2.97
N GLY A 106 -10.42 -1.38 -2.41
CA GLY A 106 -9.02 -1.83 -2.51
C GLY A 106 -8.52 -1.99 -3.95
N ALA A 107 -9.38 -2.42 -4.88
CA ALA A 107 -9.07 -2.53 -6.29
C ALA A 107 -8.69 -1.18 -6.94
N LEU A 108 -9.21 -0.06 -6.43
CA LEU A 108 -8.78 1.28 -6.86
C LEU A 108 -7.29 1.49 -6.60
N GLY A 109 -6.78 1.07 -5.43
CA GLY A 109 -5.36 1.19 -5.09
C GLY A 109 -4.46 0.40 -6.05
N ILE A 110 -4.89 -0.80 -6.46
CA ILE A 110 -4.18 -1.59 -7.48
C ILE A 110 -4.15 -0.85 -8.81
N SER A 111 -5.29 -0.32 -9.28
CA SER A 111 -5.36 0.48 -10.50
C SER A 111 -4.49 1.74 -10.44
N MET A 112 -4.42 2.39 -9.26
CA MET A 112 -3.56 3.56 -9.02
C MET A 112 -2.08 3.17 -9.10
N GLY A 113 -1.68 2.04 -8.52
CA GLY A 113 -0.30 1.54 -8.59
C GLY A 113 0.12 1.19 -10.02
N ARG A 114 -0.75 0.53 -10.79
CA ARG A 114 -0.53 0.23 -12.21
C ARG A 114 -0.36 1.51 -13.04
N ALA A 115 -1.20 2.51 -12.82
CA ALA A 115 -1.08 3.80 -13.49
C ALA A 115 0.24 4.51 -13.13
N LEU A 116 0.64 4.44 -11.85
CA LEU A 116 1.86 5.03 -11.35
C LEU A 116 3.11 4.40 -12.00
N ALA A 117 3.16 3.07 -12.09
CA ALA A 117 4.24 2.34 -12.75
C ALA A 117 4.42 2.77 -14.21
N ALA A 118 3.31 2.97 -14.93
CA ALA A 118 3.34 3.37 -16.33
C ALA A 118 3.76 4.84 -16.55
N CYS A 119 3.80 5.65 -15.51
CA CYS A 119 4.10 7.09 -15.61
C CYS A 119 5.43 7.50 -14.96
N LEU A 120 6.03 6.63 -14.14
CA LEU A 120 7.28 6.92 -13.45
C LEU A 120 8.41 6.05 -14.00
N SER A 121 9.61 6.66 -14.09
CA SER A 121 10.85 5.94 -14.38
C SER A 121 11.75 6.04 -13.15
N PHE A 122 12.14 4.89 -12.60
CA PHE A 122 13.04 4.78 -11.45
C PHE A 122 13.86 3.50 -11.51
N PRO A 123 15.00 3.42 -10.79
CA PRO A 123 15.78 2.20 -10.70
C PRO A 123 14.95 1.04 -10.17
N LEU A 124 14.99 -0.11 -10.84
CA LEU A 124 14.20 -1.29 -10.45
C LEU A 124 14.77 -1.88 -9.15
N PRO A 125 14.00 -1.94 -8.04
CA PRO A 125 14.43 -2.55 -6.79
C PRO A 125 14.21 -4.07 -6.83
N ASP A 126 14.80 -4.81 -5.88
CA ASP A 126 14.51 -6.23 -5.70
C ASP A 126 13.13 -6.47 -5.06
N ALA A 127 12.64 -5.50 -4.26
CA ALA A 127 11.30 -5.56 -3.66
C ALA A 127 10.68 -4.17 -3.41
N LEU A 128 9.35 -4.13 -3.38
CA LEU A 128 8.55 -2.98 -2.97
C LEU A 128 8.12 -3.15 -1.52
N VAL A 129 8.40 -2.16 -0.68
CA VAL A 129 8.05 -2.16 0.75
C VAL A 129 6.99 -1.10 1.03
N PRO A 130 5.72 -1.49 1.22
CA PRO A 130 4.68 -0.52 1.56
C PRO A 130 4.82 -0.04 3.00
N ILE A 131 4.53 1.23 3.24
CA ILE A 131 4.34 1.76 4.60
C ILE A 131 3.17 1.00 5.25
N PRO A 132 3.36 0.43 6.45
CA PRO A 132 2.30 -0.33 7.12
C PRO A 132 1.16 0.58 7.57
N LEU A 133 -0.06 0.05 7.54
CA LEU A 133 -1.21 0.70 8.15
C LEU A 133 -1.01 0.77 9.67
N HIS A 134 -1.36 1.90 10.28
CA HIS A 134 -1.31 2.01 11.74
C HIS A 134 -2.33 1.07 12.39
N ASN A 135 -1.96 0.39 13.48
CA ASN A 135 -2.79 -0.64 14.13
C ASN A 135 -4.15 -0.12 14.60
N GLU A 136 -4.23 1.15 15.01
CA GLU A 136 -5.48 1.80 15.44
C GLU A 136 -6.25 2.43 14.27
N SER A 137 -5.86 2.19 13.03
CA SER A 137 -6.55 2.75 11.88
C SER A 137 -7.89 2.04 11.68
N PRO A 138 -9.00 2.76 11.52
CA PRO A 138 -10.31 2.15 11.23
C PRO A 138 -10.43 1.66 9.79
N ARG A 139 -9.35 1.67 9.01
CA ARG A 139 -9.36 1.29 7.59
C ARG A 139 -9.30 -0.22 7.43
N PHE A 140 -10.07 -0.74 6.48
CA PHE A 140 -10.19 -2.19 6.24
C PHE A 140 -8.97 -2.81 5.54
N PHE A 141 -8.13 -2.00 4.92
CA PHE A 141 -6.92 -2.45 4.22
C PHE A 141 -5.84 -1.36 4.21
N ASN A 142 -4.61 -1.78 3.94
CA ASN A 142 -3.48 -0.88 3.77
C ASN A 142 -3.47 -0.29 2.35
N GLN A 143 -3.64 1.03 2.24
CA GLN A 143 -3.66 1.76 0.96
C GLN A 143 -2.32 1.69 0.24
N SER A 144 -1.23 1.87 0.99
CA SER A 144 0.14 1.81 0.45
C SER A 144 0.47 0.42 -0.10
N GLU A 145 -0.02 -0.65 0.55
CA GLU A 145 0.10 -2.02 0.06
C GLU A 145 -0.69 -2.25 -1.23
N LYS A 146 -1.91 -1.72 -1.34
CA LYS A 146 -2.70 -1.85 -2.58
C LYS A 146 -2.03 -1.15 -3.75
N ILE A 147 -1.42 0.02 -3.53
CA ILE A 147 -0.64 0.72 -4.55
C ILE A 147 0.63 -0.08 -4.89
N ALA A 148 1.34 -0.63 -3.89
CA ALA A 148 2.50 -1.47 -4.12
C ALA A 148 2.15 -2.74 -4.90
N GLN A 149 0.99 -3.37 -4.65
CA GLN A 149 0.49 -4.49 -5.45
C GLN A 149 0.29 -4.11 -6.92
N GLY A 150 -0.25 -2.93 -7.18
CA GLY A 150 -0.40 -2.42 -8.55
C GLY A 150 0.93 -2.15 -9.24
N LEU A 151 1.90 -1.56 -8.54
CA LEU A 151 3.28 -1.40 -9.04
C LEU A 151 3.92 -2.76 -9.33
N SER A 152 3.77 -3.72 -8.41
CA SER A 152 4.30 -5.09 -8.53
C SER A 152 3.81 -5.79 -9.80
N LEU A 153 2.52 -5.66 -10.14
CA LEU A 153 1.93 -6.28 -11.33
C LEU A 153 2.54 -5.74 -12.64
N GLU A 154 2.90 -4.48 -12.70
CA GLU A 154 3.48 -3.86 -13.91
C GLU A 154 5.01 -4.03 -13.98
N LEU A 155 5.70 -4.05 -12.83
CA LEU A 155 7.15 -4.07 -12.77
C LEU A 155 7.74 -5.47 -12.63
N GLY A 156 6.94 -6.48 -12.28
CA GLY A 156 7.42 -7.83 -11.95
C GLY A 156 8.20 -7.91 -10.64
N VAL A 157 8.11 -6.89 -9.78
CA VAL A 157 8.87 -6.78 -8.52
C VAL A 157 7.98 -7.21 -7.35
N PRO A 158 8.41 -8.11 -6.44
CA PRO A 158 7.57 -8.59 -5.35
C PRO A 158 7.30 -7.50 -4.30
N VAL A 159 6.11 -7.57 -3.68
CA VAL A 159 5.79 -6.78 -2.48
C VAL A 159 6.28 -7.52 -1.24
N MET A 160 6.94 -6.81 -0.33
CA MET A 160 7.49 -7.34 0.91
C MET A 160 6.94 -6.54 2.12
N ASN A 161 6.00 -7.12 2.84
CA ASN A 161 5.35 -6.54 4.03
C ASN A 161 6.19 -6.80 5.29
N CYS A 162 7.43 -6.30 5.33
CA CYS A 162 8.40 -6.56 6.41
C CYS A 162 8.40 -5.49 7.51
N LEU A 163 7.60 -4.42 7.38
CA LEU A 163 7.53 -3.35 8.38
C LEU A 163 6.24 -3.43 9.19
N SER A 164 6.30 -3.09 10.46
CA SER A 164 5.16 -2.84 11.34
C SER A 164 5.39 -1.59 12.19
N TRP A 165 4.30 -0.94 12.64
CA TRP A 165 4.40 0.16 13.60
C TRP A 165 4.81 -0.37 14.98
N ASN A 166 5.68 0.36 15.66
CA ASN A 166 6.00 0.09 17.05
C ASN A 166 4.85 0.59 17.94
N VAL A 167 4.07 -0.35 18.51
CA VAL A 167 2.91 -0.07 19.37
C VAL A 167 3.20 0.81 20.61
N ARG A 168 4.47 0.98 21.00
CA ARG A 168 4.85 1.85 22.11
C ARG A 168 4.75 3.35 21.77
N ILE A 169 4.58 3.69 20.49
CA ILE A 169 4.49 5.07 20.02
C ILE A 169 3.04 5.40 19.76
N HIS A 170 2.46 6.19 20.68
CA HIS A 170 1.05 6.55 20.61
C HIS A 170 0.76 7.46 19.40
N PRO A 171 -0.34 7.22 18.62
CA PRO A 171 -0.70 8.03 17.45
C PRO A 171 -0.84 9.53 17.74
N ARG A 172 -1.28 9.89 18.95
CA ARG A 172 -1.38 11.29 19.39
C ARG A 172 -0.03 12.02 19.42
N ALA A 173 1.08 11.32 19.61
CA ALA A 173 2.41 11.90 19.52
C ALA A 173 2.78 12.30 18.08
N LEU A 174 2.11 11.69 17.08
CA LEU A 174 2.30 11.95 15.66
C LEU A 174 1.41 13.10 15.13
N THR A 175 0.43 13.57 15.91
CA THR A 175 -0.55 14.58 15.48
C THR A 175 -0.16 16.01 15.79
N LYS A 176 0.76 16.25 16.73
CA LYS A 176 1.25 17.61 17.03
C LYS A 176 2.11 18.13 15.88
N SER A 177 1.93 19.37 15.49
CA SER A 177 2.55 20.04 14.33
C SER A 177 4.08 19.87 14.25
N TYR A 178 4.75 19.80 15.38
CA TYR A 178 6.20 19.58 15.49
C TYR A 178 6.60 18.13 15.21
N ALA A 179 5.73 17.16 15.51
CA ALA A 179 5.97 15.73 15.29
C ALA A 179 5.80 15.31 13.82
N ARG A 180 5.22 16.15 12.96
CA ARG A 180 5.04 15.85 11.54
C ARG A 180 6.34 15.94 10.73
N SER A 181 7.36 16.60 11.22
CA SER A 181 8.65 16.75 10.54
C SER A 181 9.67 15.67 10.87
N LYS A 182 9.52 14.99 12.02
CA LYS A 182 10.41 13.88 12.44
C LYS A 182 9.61 12.84 13.21
N LEU A 183 9.65 11.60 12.74
CA LEU A 183 9.18 10.46 13.53
C LEU A 183 10.19 10.15 14.64
N PRO A 184 9.74 9.69 15.81
CA PRO A 184 10.63 9.23 16.86
C PRO A 184 11.46 8.04 16.35
N GLU A 185 12.67 7.89 16.86
CA GLU A 185 13.51 6.76 16.54
C GLU A 185 12.83 5.45 16.98
N GLY A 186 12.92 4.41 16.16
CA GLY A 186 12.24 3.14 16.43
C GLY A 186 10.73 3.17 16.19
N ALA A 187 10.20 4.14 15.44
CA ALA A 187 8.78 4.20 15.06
C ALA A 187 8.32 2.94 14.32
N PHE A 188 9.22 2.30 13.58
CA PHE A 188 8.96 1.04 12.89
C PHE A 188 9.77 -0.10 13.48
N LYS A 189 9.23 -1.31 13.36
CA LYS A 189 9.90 -2.58 13.59
C LYS A 189 10.05 -3.31 12.29
N LEU A 190 11.21 -3.95 12.09
CA LEU A 190 11.46 -4.87 10.98
C LEU A 190 11.08 -6.28 11.43
N ASP A 191 10.29 -6.96 10.61
CA ASP A 191 10.00 -8.38 10.74
C ASP A 191 11.01 -9.16 9.87
N GLU A 192 12.07 -9.62 10.48
CA GLU A 192 13.16 -10.33 9.81
C GLU A 192 12.71 -11.64 9.18
N CYS A 193 11.68 -12.30 9.74
CA CYS A 193 11.12 -13.52 9.18
C CYS A 193 10.45 -13.31 7.81
N ARG A 194 10.11 -12.08 7.47
CA ARG A 194 9.53 -11.70 6.19
C ARG A 194 10.56 -11.23 5.17
N LEU A 195 11.82 -11.16 5.54
CA LEU A 195 12.90 -10.87 4.61
C LEU A 195 13.12 -12.09 3.71
N LYS A 196 13.09 -11.87 2.41
CA LYS A 196 13.34 -12.93 1.42
C LYS A 196 14.82 -12.97 1.06
N ALA A 197 15.38 -14.16 0.99
CA ALA A 197 16.75 -14.36 0.55
C ALA A 197 16.96 -13.74 -0.85
N GLY A 198 18.10 -13.10 -1.06
CA GLY A 198 18.46 -12.46 -2.32
C GLY A 198 17.96 -11.02 -2.49
N ILE A 199 17.05 -10.53 -1.64
CA ILE A 199 16.62 -9.13 -1.66
C ILE A 199 17.67 -8.26 -0.96
N ARG A 200 18.23 -7.29 -1.68
CA ARG A 200 19.21 -6.32 -1.18
C ARG A 200 18.74 -4.89 -1.31
N THR A 201 17.99 -4.61 -2.36
CA THR A 201 17.53 -3.26 -2.69
C THR A 201 16.02 -3.16 -2.61
N VAL A 202 15.53 -2.06 -2.06
CA VAL A 202 14.08 -1.85 -1.89
C VAL A 202 13.65 -0.45 -2.28
N MET A 203 12.37 -0.33 -2.68
CA MET A 203 11.68 0.94 -2.85
C MET A 203 10.51 1.02 -1.88
N ILE A 204 10.43 2.10 -1.13
CA ILE A 204 9.34 2.33 -0.18
C ILE A 204 8.12 2.89 -0.93
N CYS A 205 6.94 2.32 -0.69
CA CYS A 205 5.69 2.76 -1.31
C CYS A 205 4.75 3.36 -0.27
N ASP A 206 4.14 4.51 -0.62
CA ASP A 206 3.12 5.17 0.21
C ASP A 206 1.96 5.68 -0.65
N ASP A 207 0.83 6.03 -0.05
CA ASP A 207 -0.30 6.66 -0.75
C ASP A 207 -0.09 8.18 -0.91
N VAL A 208 0.38 8.85 0.15
CA VAL A 208 0.61 10.30 0.20
C VAL A 208 1.89 10.64 0.93
N CYS A 209 2.85 11.20 0.24
CA CYS A 209 3.98 11.85 0.89
C CYS A 209 3.61 13.29 1.30
N THR A 210 3.83 13.65 2.57
CA THR A 210 3.59 15.01 3.09
C THR A 210 4.89 15.71 3.45
N THR A 211 5.56 15.26 4.49
CA THR A 211 6.85 15.78 4.96
C THR A 211 8.01 14.82 4.70
N GLY A 212 7.72 13.60 4.22
CA GLY A 212 8.70 12.54 4.08
C GLY A 212 9.07 11.81 5.39
N ALA A 213 8.63 12.31 6.55
CA ALA A 213 9.03 11.79 7.85
C ALA A 213 8.74 10.29 8.03
N THR A 214 7.59 9.82 7.58
CA THR A 214 7.18 8.40 7.62
C THR A 214 8.11 7.54 6.77
N ILE A 215 8.39 7.98 5.56
CA ILE A 215 9.27 7.30 4.61
C ILE A 215 10.71 7.26 5.13
N LEU A 216 11.21 8.38 5.68
CA LEU A 216 12.54 8.44 6.29
C LEU A 216 12.67 7.54 7.52
N GLY A 217 11.62 7.46 8.36
CA GLY A 217 11.59 6.53 9.50
C GLY A 217 11.65 5.07 9.06
N ALA A 218 10.87 4.70 8.03
CA ALA A 218 10.88 3.38 7.42
C ALA A 218 12.26 3.05 6.80
N ALA A 219 12.84 3.99 6.06
CA ALA A 219 14.14 3.84 5.43
C ALA A 219 15.25 3.55 6.45
N LYS A 220 15.28 4.28 7.57
CA LYS A 220 16.23 4.03 8.67
C LYS A 220 16.10 2.63 9.24
N THR A 221 14.87 2.12 9.39
CA THR A 221 14.60 0.78 9.91
C THR A 221 15.07 -0.29 8.92
N LEU A 222 14.79 -0.11 7.63
CA LEU A 222 15.22 -1.02 6.57
C LEU A 222 16.75 -1.06 6.43
N ALA A 223 17.41 0.10 6.49
CA ALA A 223 18.87 0.19 6.44
C ALA A 223 19.54 -0.49 7.64
N LYS A 224 18.99 -0.36 8.86
CA LYS A 224 19.44 -1.10 10.03
C LYS A 224 19.32 -2.63 9.85
N GLY A 225 18.36 -3.09 9.06
CA GLY A 225 18.19 -4.50 8.66
C GLY A 225 19.01 -4.92 7.45
N GLY A 226 19.97 -4.11 7.00
CA GLY A 226 20.88 -4.44 5.89
C GLY A 226 20.31 -4.23 4.50
N LEU A 227 19.15 -3.59 4.36
CA LEU A 227 18.52 -3.31 3.07
C LEU A 227 18.89 -1.90 2.56
N GLN A 228 19.28 -1.81 1.29
CA GLN A 228 19.53 -0.54 0.62
C GLN A 228 18.21 0.03 0.07
N VAL A 229 17.87 1.25 0.47
CA VAL A 229 16.70 1.97 -0.06
C VAL A 229 17.14 2.76 -1.30
N LEU A 230 16.69 2.35 -2.49
CA LEU A 230 16.99 3.03 -3.76
C LEU A 230 16.16 4.30 -3.94
N GLY A 231 15.00 4.36 -3.29
CA GLY A 231 14.08 5.48 -3.41
C GLY A 231 12.75 5.20 -2.73
N SER A 232 11.82 6.10 -2.94
CA SER A 232 10.44 5.94 -2.52
C SER A 232 9.46 6.44 -3.58
N ALA A 233 8.24 5.89 -3.58
CA ALA A 233 7.19 6.29 -4.50
C ALA A 233 5.88 6.51 -3.74
N SER A 234 5.12 7.56 -4.12
CA SER A 234 3.76 7.76 -3.64
C SER A 234 2.82 8.17 -4.79
N PHE A 235 1.53 7.91 -4.62
CA PHE A 235 0.56 8.37 -5.61
C PHE A 235 0.49 9.89 -5.65
N THR A 236 0.54 10.55 -4.49
CA THR A 236 0.55 12.02 -4.43
C THR A 236 1.58 12.58 -3.47
N LEU A 237 2.09 13.77 -3.81
CA LEU A 237 2.89 14.62 -2.95
C LEU A 237 2.08 15.82 -2.47
N ALA A 238 1.91 15.96 -1.15
CA ALA A 238 1.29 17.12 -0.54
C ALA A 238 2.39 18.10 -0.08
N LYS A 239 2.72 19.09 -0.92
CA LYS A 239 3.61 20.17 -0.47
C LYS A 239 2.90 20.97 0.62
N GLY A 240 3.49 21.04 1.82
CA GLY A 240 3.02 21.93 2.87
C GLY A 240 2.96 23.37 2.36
N LYS A 241 1.96 24.15 2.79
CA LYS A 241 2.04 25.61 2.65
C LYS A 241 3.27 26.05 3.42
N LYS A 242 4.26 26.63 2.71
CA LYS A 242 5.32 27.42 3.33
C LYS A 242 4.70 28.66 3.95
#